data_58ffaa790b45155e8ac0f6d0eb8c26a6
#
_entry.id   58ffaa790b45155e8ac0f6d0eb8c26a6
#
_cell.length_a   1.000
_cell.length_b   1.000
_cell.length_c   1.000
_cell.angle_alpha   90.00
_cell.angle_beta   90.00
_cell.angle_gamma   90.00
#
_symmetry.space_group_name_H-M   'P 1'
#
loop_
_entity.id
_entity.type
_entity.pdbx_description
1 polymer ?
#
loop_
_entity_poly.entity_id
_entity_poly.type
_entity_poly.pdbx_seq_one_letter_code
_entity_poly.pdbx_strand_id
1 'polypeptide(L)'
;MRAILFLFATALISLSVTSCKEKPKTETAPVPKTDISEYIGQWTIDVQGGGVSWLEVRQEKDYLDADLLWIGGSVMPVSNVYLDNDHFLIVTRIDNVVRTKDEKNNPLRSHEVTNWLKTSIKEGKIVGYLYSPKHNGIGVDSASFVGTKLQAPPAAPDLSGVKFGTPINLFNGKDLTGWKLINEKQKNGFYAKDGILGTDPAQVEGQEHISYGNLRTEQEFEDFNLKLEVNVPEGSNSGIYLRGMYEVQVADTYKKPLDPHNMGALYSRITPSVNAEKPAGTWQSFDITLVNRHVTVILNGTKIIDNQPIFGPTGGAMKSDVNTPGPLYLQGDHGKVEYRNIVLTPIVK
;
A
#
# COMPACT_ATOMS: atom_id res chain seq x y z
N MET A 1 -0.11 -100.66 39.36
CA MET A 1 -1.03 -99.61 38.97
C MET A 1 -0.84 -98.42 39.88
N ARG A 2 -0.24 -97.34 39.43
CA ARG A 2 0.12 -96.19 40.22
C ARG A 2 -0.91 -95.08 39.85
N ALA A 3 -1.63 -94.58 40.84
CA ALA A 3 -2.51 -93.50 40.72
C ALA A 3 -1.73 -92.14 40.89
N ILE A 4 -1.87 -91.26 39.94
CA ILE A 4 -1.27 -89.91 40.00
C ILE A 4 -2.32 -88.95 40.47
N LEU A 5 -2.06 -88.33 41.62
CA LEU A 5 -2.89 -87.29 42.24
C LEU A 5 -2.53 -85.91 41.63
N PHE A 6 -3.49 -85.22 41.01
CA PHE A 6 -3.31 -83.86 40.58
C PHE A 6 -3.80 -82.90 41.65
N LEU A 7 -2.94 -82.09 42.20
CA LEU A 7 -3.27 -80.91 43.06
C LEU A 7 -3.60 -79.73 42.15
N PHE A 8 -4.85 -79.19 42.29
CA PHE A 8 -5.18 -77.89 41.72
C PHE A 8 -4.86 -76.83 42.76
N ALA A 9 -3.88 -75.94 42.42
CA ALA A 9 -3.63 -74.73 43.18
C ALA A 9 -4.48 -73.59 42.57
N THR A 10 -5.46 -73.08 43.32
CA THR A 10 -6.25 -71.91 42.97
C THR A 10 -5.47 -70.64 43.38
N ALA A 11 -4.97 -69.90 42.37
CA ALA A 11 -4.37 -68.59 42.60
C ALA A 11 -5.50 -67.56 42.61
N LEU A 12 -5.70 -66.88 43.76
CA LEU A 12 -6.55 -65.68 43.85
C LEU A 12 -5.76 -64.49 43.27
N ILE A 13 -6.26 -63.99 42.14
CA ILE A 13 -5.76 -62.75 41.58
C ILE A 13 -6.61 -61.63 42.20
N SER A 14 -6.01 -60.82 43.08
CA SER A 14 -6.59 -59.61 43.60
C SER A 14 -6.41 -58.48 42.58
N LEU A 15 -7.49 -58.10 41.88
CA LEU A 15 -7.50 -56.87 41.04
C LEU A 15 -7.48 -55.66 41.96
N SER A 16 -6.34 -54.97 42.01
CA SER A 16 -6.28 -53.63 42.58
C SER A 16 -6.78 -52.64 41.53
N VAL A 17 -7.98 -52.12 41.74
CA VAL A 17 -8.57 -51.03 40.95
C VAL A 17 -7.84 -49.73 41.35
N THR A 18 -6.85 -49.33 40.57
CA THR A 18 -6.25 -48.02 40.70
C THR A 18 -7.22 -47.00 40.13
N SER A 19 -7.94 -46.28 41.01
CA SER A 19 -8.73 -45.12 40.65
C SER A 19 -7.83 -44.02 40.16
N CYS A 20 -7.79 -43.81 38.80
CA CYS A 20 -7.22 -42.57 38.24
C CYS A 20 -8.09 -41.41 38.73
N LYS A 21 -7.60 -40.63 39.68
CA LYS A 21 -8.12 -39.31 39.96
C LYS A 21 -7.93 -38.45 38.72
N GLU A 22 -8.98 -38.12 37.98
CA GLU A 22 -8.96 -37.08 36.95
C GLU A 22 -8.41 -35.81 37.58
N LYS A 23 -7.35 -35.26 36.99
CA LYS A 23 -6.91 -33.92 37.31
C LYS A 23 -8.07 -32.97 37.06
N PRO A 24 -8.33 -32.00 37.98
CA PRO A 24 -9.35 -31.00 37.70
C PRO A 24 -9.03 -30.32 36.38
N LYS A 25 -9.97 -30.37 35.42
CA LYS A 25 -9.95 -29.53 34.22
C LYS A 25 -9.86 -28.09 34.72
N THR A 26 -8.72 -27.46 34.48
CA THR A 26 -8.64 -26.02 34.65
C THR A 26 -9.63 -25.42 33.65
N GLU A 27 -10.72 -24.93 34.16
CA GLU A 27 -11.69 -24.17 33.39
C GLU A 27 -10.94 -22.94 32.88
N THR A 28 -10.47 -22.98 31.63
CA THR A 28 -9.94 -21.81 30.94
C THR A 28 -11.08 -20.82 30.88
N ALA A 29 -10.87 -19.64 31.46
CA ALA A 29 -11.82 -18.54 31.35
C ALA A 29 -12.23 -18.40 29.87
N PRO A 30 -13.53 -18.20 29.56
CA PRO A 30 -13.97 -18.08 28.18
C PRO A 30 -13.16 -16.97 27.51
N VAL A 31 -12.49 -17.30 26.44
CA VAL A 31 -11.81 -16.31 25.59
C VAL A 31 -12.86 -15.31 25.17
N PRO A 32 -12.68 -14.00 25.40
CA PRO A 32 -13.66 -13.00 25.02
C PRO A 32 -13.97 -13.18 23.53
N LYS A 33 -15.24 -13.29 23.18
CA LYS A 33 -15.67 -13.35 21.79
C LYS A 33 -15.23 -12.06 21.12
N THR A 34 -14.27 -12.11 20.21
CA THR A 34 -13.83 -10.93 19.47
C THR A 34 -15.01 -10.39 18.68
N ASP A 35 -15.35 -9.14 18.93
CA ASP A 35 -16.40 -8.46 18.19
C ASP A 35 -15.84 -8.03 16.83
N ILE A 36 -16.43 -8.50 15.74
CA ILE A 36 -16.03 -8.13 14.40
C ILE A 36 -16.07 -6.61 14.17
N SER A 37 -16.94 -5.89 14.90
CA SER A 37 -17.08 -4.44 14.79
C SER A 37 -15.78 -3.69 15.11
N GLU A 38 -14.88 -4.28 15.91
CA GLU A 38 -13.57 -3.69 16.18
C GLU A 38 -12.70 -3.60 14.92
N TYR A 39 -12.83 -4.56 13.99
CA TYR A 39 -12.08 -4.60 12.75
C TYR A 39 -12.68 -3.72 11.64
N ILE A 40 -13.98 -3.47 11.67
CA ILE A 40 -14.70 -2.72 10.62
C ILE A 40 -14.13 -1.30 10.50
N GLY A 41 -13.89 -0.90 9.25
CA GLY A 41 -13.37 0.42 8.88
C GLY A 41 -12.01 0.35 8.21
N GLN A 42 -11.36 1.50 8.12
CA GLN A 42 -10.10 1.67 7.39
C GLN A 42 -8.92 1.74 8.36
N TRP A 43 -7.81 1.17 7.94
CA TRP A 43 -6.58 1.07 8.72
C TRP A 43 -5.39 1.49 7.86
N THR A 44 -4.61 2.43 8.35
CA THR A 44 -3.25 2.65 7.82
C THR A 44 -2.29 1.76 8.59
N ILE A 45 -1.36 1.13 7.88
CA ILE A 45 -0.54 0.05 8.43
C ILE A 45 0.94 0.36 8.19
N ASP A 46 1.73 0.32 9.27
CA ASP A 46 3.18 0.36 9.24
C ASP A 46 3.73 -1.06 9.25
N VAL A 47 4.52 -1.42 8.25
CA VAL A 47 5.13 -2.75 8.11
C VAL A 47 6.54 -2.72 8.67
N GLN A 48 6.88 -3.69 9.51
CA GLN A 48 8.24 -3.82 10.04
C GLN A 48 9.25 -4.05 8.90
N GLY A 49 10.33 -3.30 8.91
CA GLY A 49 11.32 -3.32 7.83
C GLY A 49 11.09 -2.23 6.78
N GLY A 50 10.00 -1.47 6.88
CA GLY A 50 9.64 -0.34 6.03
C GLY A 50 8.48 -0.65 5.09
N GLY A 51 7.79 0.42 4.72
CA GLY A 51 6.61 0.37 3.84
C GLY A 51 5.32 0.66 4.57
N VAL A 52 4.40 1.23 3.81
CA VAL A 52 3.05 1.60 4.25
C VAL A 52 2.04 0.75 3.51
N SER A 53 1.09 0.22 4.26
CA SER A 53 -0.03 -0.56 3.74
C SER A 53 -1.35 0.07 4.20
N TRP A 54 -2.44 -0.40 3.63
CA TRP A 54 -3.78 0.02 4.00
C TRP A 54 -4.75 -1.15 3.85
N LEU A 55 -5.66 -1.27 4.79
CA LEU A 55 -6.71 -2.28 4.81
C LEU A 55 -8.05 -1.60 5.09
N GLU A 56 -9.07 -1.92 4.32
CA GLU A 56 -10.46 -1.63 4.66
C GLU A 56 -11.20 -2.93 4.88
N VAL A 57 -11.95 -3.02 5.98
CA VAL A 57 -12.84 -4.15 6.29
C VAL A 57 -14.24 -3.62 6.36
N ARG A 58 -15.16 -4.24 5.63
CA ARG A 58 -16.57 -3.86 5.55
C ARG A 58 -17.46 -5.02 5.96
N GLN A 59 -18.55 -4.72 6.67
CA GLN A 59 -19.67 -5.64 6.86
C GLN A 59 -20.68 -5.38 5.77
N GLU A 60 -20.80 -6.29 4.84
CA GLU A 60 -21.89 -6.31 3.88
C GLU A 60 -23.12 -6.99 4.48
N LYS A 61 -24.18 -7.14 3.71
CA LYS A 61 -25.47 -7.66 4.22
C LYS A 61 -25.33 -8.99 4.97
N ASP A 62 -24.54 -9.93 4.45
CA ASP A 62 -24.42 -11.30 4.95
C ASP A 62 -22.98 -11.86 4.87
N TYR A 63 -22.00 -11.04 4.53
CA TYR A 63 -20.58 -11.43 4.48
C TYR A 63 -19.65 -10.28 4.85
N LEU A 64 -18.41 -10.60 5.14
CA LEU A 64 -17.32 -9.63 5.26
C LEU A 64 -16.69 -9.42 3.91
N ASP A 65 -16.35 -8.17 3.62
CA ASP A 65 -15.57 -7.79 2.45
C ASP A 65 -14.38 -6.93 2.87
N ALA A 66 -13.31 -6.93 2.08
CA ALA A 66 -12.14 -6.10 2.34
C ALA A 66 -11.37 -5.76 1.07
N ASP A 67 -10.70 -4.60 1.13
CA ASP A 67 -9.68 -4.18 0.17
C ASP A 67 -8.34 -4.01 0.86
N LEU A 68 -7.27 -4.42 0.20
CA LEU A 68 -5.91 -4.37 0.72
C LEU A 68 -4.97 -3.67 -0.26
N LEU A 69 -4.23 -2.69 0.24
CA LEU A 69 -2.99 -2.20 -0.35
C LEU A 69 -1.82 -2.76 0.46
N TRP A 70 -0.88 -3.48 -0.16
CA TRP A 70 0.30 -4.00 0.53
C TRP A 70 1.58 -3.36 0.00
N ILE A 71 2.12 -2.39 0.75
CA ILE A 71 3.38 -1.64 0.53
C ILE A 71 3.40 -0.85 -0.78
N GLY A 72 3.28 -1.51 -1.92
CA GLY A 72 3.29 -0.90 -3.25
C GLY A 72 2.15 -1.41 -4.11
N GLY A 73 2.04 -0.92 -5.33
CA GLY A 73 1.00 -1.31 -6.27
C GLY A 73 -0.39 -0.74 -5.92
N SER A 74 -1.41 -1.44 -6.34
CA SER A 74 -2.79 -0.97 -6.29
C SER A 74 -3.55 -1.45 -5.06
N VAL A 75 -4.59 -0.74 -4.69
CA VAL A 75 -5.65 -1.23 -3.80
C VAL A 75 -6.40 -2.34 -4.54
N MET A 76 -6.46 -3.53 -3.94
CA MET A 76 -7.06 -4.70 -4.56
C MET A 76 -8.10 -5.31 -3.63
N PRO A 77 -9.24 -5.79 -4.17
CA PRO A 77 -10.14 -6.62 -3.39
C PRO A 77 -9.42 -7.89 -2.94
N VAL A 78 -9.70 -8.32 -1.73
CA VAL A 78 -9.11 -9.54 -1.16
C VAL A 78 -9.85 -10.79 -1.66
N SER A 79 -9.18 -11.94 -1.67
CA SER A 79 -9.83 -13.19 -2.07
C SER A 79 -10.74 -13.77 -0.97
N ASN A 80 -10.39 -13.52 0.30
CA ASN A 80 -11.22 -13.85 1.46
C ASN A 80 -10.89 -12.96 2.65
N VAL A 81 -11.93 -12.72 3.48
CA VAL A 81 -11.80 -12.14 4.81
C VAL A 81 -12.77 -12.83 5.76
N TYR A 82 -12.30 -13.30 6.92
CA TYR A 82 -13.10 -14.01 7.91
C TYR A 82 -12.44 -14.02 9.29
N LEU A 83 -13.23 -14.21 10.35
CA LEU A 83 -12.70 -14.57 11.67
C LEU A 83 -12.47 -16.07 11.74
N ASP A 84 -11.28 -16.50 12.20
CA ASP A 84 -11.02 -17.88 12.51
C ASP A 84 -11.57 -18.27 13.92
N ASN A 85 -11.47 -19.56 14.28
CA ASN A 85 -11.98 -20.04 15.57
C ASN A 85 -11.21 -19.48 16.80
N ASP A 86 -10.00 -18.97 16.59
CA ASP A 86 -9.18 -18.32 17.61
C ASP A 86 -9.37 -16.80 17.64
N HIS A 87 -10.38 -16.30 16.92
CA HIS A 87 -10.77 -14.89 16.84
C HIS A 87 -9.72 -13.96 16.18
N PHE A 88 -8.87 -14.49 15.30
CA PHE A 88 -8.05 -13.67 14.43
C PHE A 88 -8.81 -13.33 13.15
N LEU A 89 -8.72 -12.09 12.70
CA LEU A 89 -9.15 -11.75 11.35
C LEU A 89 -8.08 -12.26 10.37
N ILE A 90 -8.52 -13.11 9.46
CA ILE A 90 -7.71 -13.62 8.36
C ILE A 90 -8.12 -12.88 7.09
N VAL A 91 -7.13 -12.32 6.41
CA VAL A 91 -7.32 -11.66 5.11
C VAL A 91 -6.40 -12.35 4.12
N THR A 92 -6.93 -12.84 3.00
CA THR A 92 -6.13 -13.56 1.98
C THR A 92 -6.10 -12.79 0.66
N ARG A 93 -4.92 -12.76 0.05
CA ARG A 93 -4.68 -12.18 -1.26
C ARG A 93 -4.02 -13.21 -2.17
N ILE A 94 -4.47 -13.28 -3.42
CA ILE A 94 -3.88 -14.14 -4.44
C ILE A 94 -3.03 -13.28 -5.38
N ASP A 95 -1.77 -13.69 -5.54
CA ASP A 95 -0.85 -13.10 -6.52
C ASP A 95 -0.53 -14.12 -7.62
N ASN A 96 -0.53 -13.68 -8.86
CA ASN A 96 -0.09 -14.53 -9.98
C ASN A 96 1.43 -14.40 -10.18
N VAL A 97 2.15 -15.51 -9.94
CA VAL A 97 3.61 -15.57 -10.03
C VAL A 97 4.03 -16.31 -11.28
N VAL A 98 4.65 -15.60 -12.23
CA VAL A 98 5.22 -16.21 -13.43
C VAL A 98 6.45 -17.03 -13.07
N ARG A 99 6.46 -18.34 -13.39
CA ARG A 99 7.53 -19.28 -13.06
C ARG A 99 8.53 -19.44 -14.20
N THR A 100 8.03 -19.51 -15.44
CA THR A 100 8.85 -19.64 -16.64
C THR A 100 8.32 -18.73 -17.75
N LYS A 101 9.23 -18.27 -18.58
CA LYS A 101 8.94 -17.41 -19.74
C LYS A 101 9.61 -17.98 -20.99
N ASP A 102 9.05 -17.65 -22.16
CA ASP A 102 9.69 -17.93 -23.46
C ASP A 102 10.82 -16.93 -23.77
N GLU A 103 11.47 -17.13 -24.92
CA GLU A 103 12.54 -16.23 -25.40
C GLU A 103 12.06 -14.80 -25.69
N LYS A 104 10.76 -14.59 -25.82
CA LYS A 104 10.12 -13.27 -26.02
C LYS A 104 9.56 -12.68 -24.73
N ASN A 105 9.93 -13.22 -23.54
CA ASN A 105 9.45 -12.81 -22.24
C ASN A 105 7.94 -13.07 -21.96
N ASN A 106 7.24 -13.85 -22.80
CA ASN A 106 5.84 -14.21 -22.53
C ASN A 106 5.77 -15.29 -21.45
N PRO A 107 4.78 -15.24 -20.54
CA PRO A 107 4.59 -16.26 -19.52
C PRO A 107 4.29 -17.64 -20.16
N LEU A 108 5.11 -18.66 -19.85
CA LEU A 108 4.85 -20.06 -20.20
C LEU A 108 4.15 -20.81 -19.09
N ARG A 109 4.46 -20.45 -17.83
CA ARG A 109 3.84 -21.07 -16.66
C ARG A 109 3.69 -20.04 -15.54
N SER A 110 2.50 -19.97 -14.98
CA SER A 110 2.19 -19.14 -13.81
C SER A 110 1.57 -19.98 -12.72
N HIS A 111 1.72 -19.54 -11.47
CA HIS A 111 1.04 -20.10 -10.30
C HIS A 111 0.29 -18.99 -9.58
N GLU A 112 -0.89 -19.30 -9.07
CA GLU A 112 -1.55 -18.49 -8.07
C GLU A 112 -0.92 -18.80 -6.70
N VAL A 113 -0.43 -17.75 -6.05
CA VAL A 113 0.19 -17.83 -4.72
C VAL A 113 -0.68 -17.07 -3.74
N THR A 114 -1.15 -17.76 -2.70
CA THR A 114 -1.94 -17.14 -1.65
C THR A 114 -1.01 -16.56 -0.58
N ASN A 115 -1.09 -15.25 -0.38
CA ASN A 115 -0.55 -14.57 0.78
C ASN A 115 -1.69 -14.32 1.77
N TRP A 116 -1.40 -14.28 3.08
CA TRP A 116 -2.43 -14.02 4.07
C TRP A 116 -1.94 -13.18 5.24
N LEU A 117 -2.83 -12.33 5.73
CA LEU A 117 -2.66 -11.64 7.00
C LEU A 117 -3.37 -12.42 8.10
N LYS A 118 -2.71 -12.56 9.25
CA LYS A 118 -3.32 -13.01 10.50
C LYS A 118 -3.24 -11.88 11.50
N THR A 119 -4.39 -11.34 11.91
CA THR A 119 -4.46 -10.08 12.66
C THR A 119 -5.28 -10.22 13.93
N SER A 120 -4.99 -9.36 14.90
CA SER A 120 -5.81 -9.17 16.11
C SER A 120 -5.87 -7.68 16.46
N ILE A 121 -6.87 -7.31 17.28
CA ILE A 121 -6.94 -5.97 17.85
C ILE A 121 -6.23 -5.97 19.20
N LYS A 122 -5.30 -5.02 19.40
CA LYS A 122 -4.61 -4.76 20.67
C LYS A 122 -4.58 -3.25 20.91
N GLU A 123 -5.17 -2.83 22.03
CA GLU A 123 -5.21 -1.42 22.42
C GLU A 123 -5.73 -0.49 21.30
N GLY A 124 -6.80 -0.93 20.60
CA GLY A 124 -7.42 -0.19 19.51
C GLY A 124 -6.60 -0.13 18.19
N LYS A 125 -5.51 -0.87 18.10
CA LYS A 125 -4.70 -1.03 16.89
C LYS A 125 -4.87 -2.42 16.30
N ILE A 126 -4.84 -2.52 14.98
CA ILE A 126 -4.73 -3.82 14.30
C ILE A 126 -3.25 -4.23 14.26
N VAL A 127 -2.94 -5.42 14.76
CA VAL A 127 -1.57 -5.96 14.78
C VAL A 127 -1.55 -7.36 14.21
N GLY A 128 -0.46 -7.75 13.58
CA GLY A 128 -0.37 -9.08 13.01
C GLY A 128 0.84 -9.30 12.14
N TYR A 129 0.72 -10.33 11.33
CA TYR A 129 1.74 -10.73 10.36
C TYR A 129 1.11 -10.97 9.00
N LEU A 130 1.80 -10.53 7.96
CA LEU A 130 1.60 -11.06 6.61
C LEU A 130 2.51 -12.27 6.44
N TYR A 131 1.98 -13.32 5.85
CA TYR A 131 2.71 -14.53 5.49
C TYR A 131 2.70 -14.72 3.98
N SER A 132 3.87 -15.04 3.41
CA SER A 132 4.05 -15.29 1.98
C SER A 132 4.81 -16.61 1.81
N PRO A 133 4.29 -17.58 1.03
CA PRO A 133 5.03 -18.79 0.72
C PRO A 133 6.35 -18.46 0.02
N LYS A 134 7.44 -19.09 0.45
CA LYS A 134 8.74 -18.90 -0.20
C LYS A 134 8.73 -19.40 -1.64
N HIS A 135 9.50 -18.72 -2.49
CA HIS A 135 9.57 -19.06 -3.92
C HIS A 135 9.96 -20.51 -4.19
N ASN A 136 10.83 -21.09 -3.35
CA ASN A 136 11.27 -22.50 -3.45
C ASN A 136 10.24 -23.51 -2.92
N GLY A 137 9.09 -23.06 -2.38
CA GLY A 137 8.05 -23.92 -1.80
C GLY A 137 8.37 -24.48 -0.42
N ILE A 138 9.45 -24.06 0.24
CA ILE A 138 9.86 -24.56 1.56
C ILE A 138 9.76 -23.47 2.60
N GLY A 139 8.66 -23.48 3.37
CA GLY A 139 8.36 -22.51 4.42
C GLY A 139 7.70 -21.24 3.92
N VAL A 140 7.54 -20.28 4.83
CA VAL A 140 6.93 -18.96 4.59
C VAL A 140 7.84 -17.85 5.07
N ASP A 141 7.81 -16.73 4.38
CA ASP A 141 8.33 -15.47 4.88
C ASP A 141 7.22 -14.75 5.66
N SER A 142 7.60 -13.94 6.64
CA SER A 142 6.63 -13.17 7.41
C SER A 142 7.13 -11.75 7.66
N ALA A 143 6.19 -10.80 7.63
CA ALA A 143 6.41 -9.41 8.00
C ALA A 143 5.38 -9.01 9.05
N SER A 144 5.83 -8.53 10.21
CA SER A 144 4.93 -8.01 11.23
C SER A 144 4.49 -6.59 10.88
N PHE A 145 3.33 -6.21 11.39
CA PHE A 145 2.79 -4.87 11.17
C PHE A 145 1.95 -4.37 12.34
N VAL A 146 1.80 -3.06 12.38
CA VAL A 146 0.90 -2.35 13.29
C VAL A 146 0.07 -1.37 12.47
N GLY A 147 -1.26 -1.42 12.62
CA GLY A 147 -2.15 -0.49 11.94
C GLY A 147 -2.91 0.39 12.91
N THR A 148 -3.14 1.63 12.49
CA THR A 148 -3.95 2.63 13.20
C THR A 148 -5.26 2.85 12.45
N LYS A 149 -6.38 2.87 13.19
CA LYS A 149 -7.70 3.09 12.58
C LYS A 149 -7.76 4.48 11.99
N LEU A 150 -8.09 4.55 10.71
CA LEU A 150 -8.15 5.80 9.97
C LEU A 150 -9.49 6.47 10.21
N GLN A 151 -9.44 7.74 10.65
CA GLN A 151 -10.63 8.56 10.73
C GLN A 151 -11.08 8.98 9.32
N ALA A 152 -12.39 9.01 9.10
CA ALA A 152 -12.94 9.54 7.85
C ALA A 152 -12.35 10.93 7.56
N PRO A 153 -12.18 11.31 6.28
CA PRO A 153 -11.84 12.68 5.94
C PRO A 153 -12.86 13.67 6.54
N PRO A 154 -12.44 14.88 6.92
CA PRO A 154 -13.38 15.94 7.28
C PRO A 154 -14.41 16.17 6.16
N ALA A 155 -15.43 16.98 6.43
CA ALA A 155 -16.34 17.41 5.38
C ALA A 155 -15.57 18.15 4.25
N ALA A 156 -16.07 18.03 3.02
CA ALA A 156 -15.46 18.67 1.87
C ALA A 156 -15.30 20.17 2.10
N PRO A 157 -14.07 20.74 1.95
CA PRO A 157 -13.83 22.15 2.16
C PRO A 157 -14.50 22.99 1.08
N ASP A 158 -14.96 24.19 1.45
CA ASP A 158 -15.31 25.23 0.47
C ASP A 158 -14.02 25.85 -0.08
N LEU A 159 -13.67 25.48 -1.31
CA LEU A 159 -12.46 25.97 -1.97
C LEU A 159 -12.51 27.45 -2.34
N SER A 160 -13.70 28.08 -2.38
CA SER A 160 -13.85 29.52 -2.65
C SER A 160 -13.37 30.40 -1.50
N GLY A 161 -13.43 29.85 -0.26
CA GLY A 161 -12.97 30.54 0.96
C GLY A 161 -11.51 30.29 1.31
N VAL A 162 -10.79 29.49 0.55
CA VAL A 162 -9.39 29.12 0.84
C VAL A 162 -8.46 30.30 0.65
N LYS A 163 -7.62 30.57 1.66
CA LYS A 163 -6.58 31.60 1.60
C LYS A 163 -5.25 30.99 1.24
N PHE A 164 -4.62 31.55 0.22
CA PHE A 164 -3.31 31.13 -0.25
C PHE A 164 -2.19 31.95 0.40
N GLY A 165 -1.13 31.32 0.82
CA GLY A 165 0.10 31.92 1.28
C GLY A 165 0.99 32.41 0.12
N THR A 166 2.26 32.65 0.42
CA THR A 166 3.25 33.01 -0.60
C THR A 166 3.65 31.80 -1.44
N PRO A 167 3.60 31.87 -2.78
CA PRO A 167 4.08 30.82 -3.64
C PRO A 167 5.58 30.50 -3.42
N ILE A 168 5.92 29.23 -3.41
CA ILE A 168 7.28 28.71 -3.25
C ILE A 168 7.69 28.03 -4.55
N ASN A 169 8.74 28.50 -5.17
CA ASN A 169 9.33 27.82 -6.31
C ASN A 169 10.20 26.66 -5.79
N LEU A 170 9.74 25.42 -5.99
CA LEU A 170 10.41 24.23 -5.45
C LEU A 170 11.62 23.79 -6.27
N PHE A 171 11.76 24.26 -7.50
CA PHE A 171 12.89 23.95 -8.36
C PHE A 171 13.53 25.23 -8.92
N ASN A 172 14.80 25.44 -8.62
CA ASN A 172 15.54 26.65 -8.98
C ASN A 172 15.98 26.72 -10.45
N GLY A 173 15.73 25.64 -11.23
CA GLY A 173 16.09 25.52 -12.65
C GLY A 173 17.57 25.18 -12.91
N LYS A 174 18.39 24.99 -11.88
CA LYS A 174 19.86 24.82 -12.01
C LYS A 174 20.39 23.53 -11.41
N ASP A 175 19.92 23.16 -10.23
CA ASP A 175 20.37 22.01 -9.46
C ASP A 175 19.26 21.45 -8.56
N LEU A 176 19.56 20.38 -7.82
CA LEU A 176 18.63 19.72 -6.91
C LEU A 176 18.62 20.32 -5.49
N THR A 177 19.04 21.55 -5.29
CA THR A 177 18.97 22.24 -3.99
C THR A 177 17.53 22.26 -3.48
N GLY A 178 17.30 21.86 -2.22
CA GLY A 178 15.97 21.68 -1.62
C GLY A 178 15.32 20.33 -1.87
N TRP A 179 16.02 19.44 -2.60
CA TRP A 179 15.60 18.07 -2.86
C TRP A 179 16.64 17.05 -2.38
N LYS A 180 16.18 15.85 -1.99
CA LYS A 180 17.05 14.73 -1.61
C LYS A 180 16.39 13.39 -1.96
N LEU A 181 17.20 12.35 -2.10
CA LEU A 181 16.67 10.99 -2.23
C LEU A 181 15.93 10.57 -0.96
N ILE A 182 14.84 9.81 -1.12
CA ILE A 182 14.13 9.18 0.01
C ILE A 182 15.05 8.14 0.66
N ASN A 183 15.76 7.35 -0.13
CA ASN A 183 16.76 6.40 0.31
C ASN A 183 18.12 6.72 -0.32
N GLU A 184 19.04 7.24 0.45
CA GLU A 184 20.38 7.66 0.01
C GLU A 184 21.27 6.50 -0.48
N LYS A 185 20.88 5.24 -0.19
CA LYS A 185 21.60 4.05 -0.68
C LYS A 185 21.25 3.68 -2.11
N GLN A 186 20.16 4.23 -2.64
CA GLN A 186 19.75 4.00 -4.03
C GLN A 186 20.49 4.95 -4.98
N LYS A 187 20.61 4.53 -6.23
CA LYS A 187 21.23 5.37 -7.26
C LYS A 187 20.34 6.58 -7.57
N ASN A 188 20.94 7.75 -7.62
CA ASN A 188 20.23 8.95 -8.10
C ASN A 188 20.09 8.89 -9.62
N GLY A 189 18.87 8.83 -10.14
CA GLY A 189 18.52 8.95 -11.54
C GLY A 189 18.08 10.35 -11.93
N PHE A 190 17.97 11.30 -10.97
CA PHE A 190 17.52 12.66 -11.22
C PHE A 190 18.67 13.57 -11.64
N TYR A 191 18.34 14.52 -12.51
CA TYR A 191 19.25 15.57 -12.99
C TYR A 191 18.51 16.90 -13.09
N ALA A 192 19.29 17.99 -13.08
CA ALA A 192 18.81 19.33 -13.39
C ALA A 192 19.57 19.86 -14.61
N LYS A 193 18.86 20.26 -15.66
CA LYS A 193 19.44 20.79 -16.89
C LYS A 193 18.46 21.71 -17.61
N ASP A 194 18.94 22.86 -18.04
CA ASP A 194 18.19 23.83 -18.89
C ASP A 194 16.78 24.18 -18.33
N GLY A 195 16.66 24.35 -17.01
CA GLY A 195 15.39 24.66 -16.36
C GLY A 195 14.47 23.45 -16.17
N ILE A 196 14.95 22.24 -16.45
CA ILE A 196 14.23 20.97 -16.35
C ILE A 196 14.81 20.15 -15.20
N LEU A 197 13.94 19.61 -14.34
CA LEU A 197 14.23 18.53 -13.41
C LEU A 197 13.78 17.22 -14.07
N GLY A 198 14.71 16.37 -14.45
CA GLY A 198 14.40 15.11 -15.12
C GLY A 198 14.82 13.91 -14.32
N THR A 199 14.24 12.74 -14.63
CA THR A 199 14.71 11.43 -14.16
C THR A 199 14.97 10.52 -15.36
N ASP A 200 16.01 9.70 -15.26
CA ASP A 200 16.39 8.69 -16.26
C ASP A 200 16.92 7.43 -15.55
N PRO A 201 16.03 6.50 -15.17
CA PRO A 201 16.40 5.26 -14.48
C PRO A 201 16.88 4.19 -15.50
N ALA A 202 17.80 4.53 -16.38
CA ALA A 202 18.27 3.65 -17.43
C ALA A 202 18.86 2.35 -16.87
N GLN A 203 18.36 1.22 -17.34
CA GLN A 203 18.88 -0.11 -17.04
C GLN A 203 19.87 -0.51 -18.14
N VAL A 204 20.85 -1.34 -17.79
CA VAL A 204 21.84 -1.87 -18.76
C VAL A 204 21.52 -3.33 -19.00
N GLU A 205 21.23 -3.67 -20.25
CA GLU A 205 20.91 -5.05 -20.65
C GLU A 205 22.04 -6.01 -20.27
N GLY A 206 21.68 -7.15 -19.67
CA GLY A 206 22.63 -8.18 -19.23
C GLY A 206 23.41 -7.86 -17.95
N GLN A 207 23.12 -6.74 -17.28
CA GLN A 207 23.69 -6.40 -15.97
C GLN A 207 22.66 -6.56 -14.85
N GLU A 208 23.13 -6.55 -13.60
CA GLU A 208 22.28 -6.54 -12.42
C GLU A 208 21.36 -5.31 -12.42
N HIS A 209 20.11 -5.51 -12.00
CA HIS A 209 19.10 -4.46 -11.93
C HIS A 209 19.55 -3.31 -11.01
N ILE A 210 19.61 -2.11 -11.57
CA ILE A 210 19.97 -0.90 -10.83
C ILE A 210 18.73 -0.39 -10.08
N SER A 211 18.82 -0.31 -8.75
CA SER A 211 17.77 0.29 -7.92
C SER A 211 17.95 1.82 -7.88
N TYR A 212 17.07 2.52 -8.59
CA TYR A 212 17.02 3.99 -8.56
C TYR A 212 16.12 4.48 -7.42
N GLY A 213 16.46 5.65 -6.86
CA GLY A 213 15.75 6.25 -5.76
C GLY A 213 14.71 7.27 -6.21
N ASN A 214 13.71 7.49 -5.36
CA ASN A 214 12.71 8.53 -5.49
C ASN A 214 13.21 9.83 -4.85
N LEU A 215 12.84 10.99 -5.41
CA LEU A 215 13.31 12.30 -4.98
C LEU A 215 12.20 13.02 -4.18
N ARG A 216 12.54 13.56 -3.00
CA ARG A 216 11.59 14.33 -2.17
C ARG A 216 12.10 15.73 -1.88
N THR A 217 11.18 16.67 -1.62
CA THR A 217 11.54 17.97 -1.04
C THR A 217 12.06 17.79 0.40
N GLU A 218 13.00 18.64 0.80
CA GLU A 218 13.43 18.73 2.20
C GLU A 218 12.33 19.31 3.08
N GLN A 219 11.65 20.34 2.58
CA GLN A 219 10.49 20.96 3.22
C GLN A 219 9.26 20.05 3.15
N GLU A 220 8.42 20.12 4.17
CA GLU A 220 7.15 19.40 4.29
C GLU A 220 5.97 20.38 4.30
N PHE A 221 4.82 19.92 3.79
CA PHE A 221 3.63 20.75 3.57
C PHE A 221 2.39 20.02 4.08
N GLU A 222 1.38 20.76 4.51
CA GLU A 222 0.08 20.21 4.95
C GLU A 222 -0.96 20.33 3.84
N ASP A 223 -1.59 21.50 3.72
CA ASP A 223 -2.55 21.83 2.68
C ASP A 223 -1.93 22.82 1.70
N PHE A 224 -2.12 22.61 0.41
CA PHE A 224 -1.48 23.45 -0.61
C PHE A 224 -2.16 23.35 -1.97
N ASN A 225 -1.84 24.30 -2.83
CA ASN A 225 -1.98 24.19 -4.28
C ASN A 225 -0.60 23.96 -4.91
N LEU A 226 -0.50 23.02 -5.82
CA LEU A 226 0.71 22.66 -6.56
C LEU A 226 0.47 22.84 -8.05
N LYS A 227 1.30 23.64 -8.71
CA LYS A 227 1.32 23.78 -10.17
C LYS A 227 2.64 23.32 -10.72
N LEU A 228 2.60 22.52 -11.77
CA LEU A 228 3.79 22.07 -12.47
C LEU A 228 3.45 21.63 -13.90
N GLU A 229 4.48 21.45 -14.69
CA GLU A 229 4.38 20.84 -15.99
C GLU A 229 5.23 19.57 -16.05
N VAL A 230 4.71 18.55 -16.73
CA VAL A 230 5.34 17.23 -16.86
C VAL A 230 5.42 16.85 -18.33
N ASN A 231 6.54 16.33 -18.77
CA ASN A 231 6.71 15.71 -20.08
C ASN A 231 6.96 14.20 -19.90
N VAL A 232 6.07 13.39 -20.44
CA VAL A 232 6.10 11.92 -20.30
C VAL A 232 6.32 11.32 -21.69
N PRO A 233 7.46 10.68 -21.93
CA PRO A 233 7.69 9.92 -23.17
C PRO A 233 6.74 8.73 -23.31
N GLU A 234 6.63 8.20 -24.52
CA GLU A 234 5.82 7.01 -24.83
C GLU A 234 6.20 5.84 -23.93
N GLY A 235 5.18 5.21 -23.34
CA GLY A 235 5.32 4.07 -22.42
C GLY A 235 5.96 4.38 -21.08
N SER A 236 6.26 5.66 -20.78
CA SER A 236 6.91 6.04 -19.52
C SER A 236 5.92 6.19 -18.36
N ASN A 237 6.44 6.10 -17.13
CA ASN A 237 5.67 6.16 -15.89
C ASN A 237 6.48 6.85 -14.79
N SER A 238 5.79 7.61 -13.95
CA SER A 238 6.25 8.26 -12.73
C SER A 238 5.06 8.58 -11.83
N GLY A 239 5.26 9.32 -10.73
CA GLY A 239 4.19 9.76 -9.82
C GLY A 239 4.57 11.04 -9.09
N ILE A 240 3.56 11.89 -8.82
CA ILE A 240 3.64 13.09 -7.98
C ILE A 240 2.96 12.76 -6.65
N TYR A 241 3.73 12.58 -5.58
CA TYR A 241 3.20 12.21 -4.27
C TYR A 241 2.99 13.44 -3.40
N LEU A 242 1.74 13.76 -3.14
CA LEU A 242 1.34 14.83 -2.25
C LEU A 242 1.54 14.38 -0.79
N ARG A 243 2.23 15.17 0.02
CA ARG A 243 2.56 14.86 1.43
C ARG A 243 3.30 13.53 1.62
N GLY A 244 3.96 13.03 0.56
CA GLY A 244 4.62 11.73 0.58
C GLY A 244 3.68 10.52 0.68
N MET A 245 2.38 10.70 0.48
CA MET A 245 1.37 9.65 0.70
C MET A 245 0.40 9.43 -0.46
N TYR A 246 0.07 10.48 -1.22
CA TYR A 246 -1.03 10.46 -2.17
C TYR A 246 -0.49 10.67 -3.57
N GLU A 247 -0.41 9.63 -4.35
CA GLU A 247 0.12 9.67 -5.71
C GLU A 247 -0.92 10.21 -6.69
N VAL A 248 -0.58 11.32 -7.34
CA VAL A 248 -1.20 11.72 -8.58
C VAL A 248 -0.40 11.10 -9.71
N GLN A 249 -1.05 10.23 -10.47
CA GLN A 249 -0.41 9.41 -11.51
C GLN A 249 0.18 10.25 -12.64
N VAL A 250 1.39 9.89 -13.06
CA VAL A 250 2.09 10.41 -14.22
C VAL A 250 2.47 9.25 -15.12
N ALA A 251 1.71 9.00 -16.18
CA ALA A 251 1.94 7.88 -17.09
C ALA A 251 1.45 8.21 -18.50
N ASP A 252 2.02 7.58 -19.52
CA ASP A 252 1.49 7.62 -20.87
C ASP A 252 0.24 6.75 -20.98
N THR A 253 -0.91 7.39 -20.85
CA THR A 253 -2.24 6.75 -20.96
C THR A 253 -3.15 7.43 -21.99
N TYR A 254 -2.55 8.20 -22.89
CA TYR A 254 -3.27 8.93 -23.92
C TYR A 254 -4.22 8.03 -24.71
N LYS A 255 -5.51 8.44 -24.80
CA LYS A 255 -6.60 7.68 -25.43
C LYS A 255 -6.92 6.31 -24.84
N LYS A 256 -6.36 5.91 -23.71
CA LYS A 256 -6.79 4.71 -23.01
C LYS A 256 -8.17 4.92 -22.37
N PRO A 257 -8.96 3.86 -22.14
CA PRO A 257 -10.19 3.95 -21.36
C PRO A 257 -9.93 4.56 -19.98
N LEU A 258 -10.93 5.21 -19.39
CA LEU A 258 -10.83 5.77 -18.05
C LEU A 258 -10.60 4.65 -17.01
N ASP A 259 -9.57 4.85 -16.19
CA ASP A 259 -9.10 3.89 -15.19
C ASP A 259 -8.42 4.65 -14.03
N PRO A 260 -8.43 4.15 -12.80
CA PRO A 260 -7.76 4.82 -11.67
C PRO A 260 -6.22 4.82 -11.76
N HIS A 261 -5.62 4.31 -12.84
CA HIS A 261 -4.18 4.37 -13.13
C HIS A 261 -3.83 5.31 -14.29
N ASN A 262 -4.82 6.07 -14.81
CA ASN A 262 -4.56 7.03 -15.88
C ASN A 262 -3.86 8.29 -15.35
N MET A 263 -3.23 9.03 -16.27
CA MET A 263 -2.63 10.33 -15.98
C MET A 263 -3.58 11.24 -15.19
N GLY A 264 -3.11 11.75 -14.05
CA GLY A 264 -3.87 12.63 -13.17
C GLY A 264 -4.85 11.94 -12.22
N ALA A 265 -5.02 10.63 -12.29
CA ALA A 265 -5.77 9.87 -11.28
C ALA A 265 -5.14 10.00 -9.89
N LEU A 266 -5.91 9.89 -8.82
CA LEU A 266 -5.36 9.49 -7.54
C LEU A 266 -5.15 7.97 -7.59
N TYR A 267 -3.90 7.56 -7.71
CA TYR A 267 -3.50 6.21 -8.11
C TYR A 267 -4.29 5.10 -7.40
N SER A 268 -4.93 4.25 -8.19
CA SER A 268 -5.75 3.12 -7.73
C SER A 268 -6.94 3.48 -6.83
N ARG A 269 -7.27 4.78 -6.63
CA ARG A 269 -8.33 5.22 -5.72
C ARG A 269 -9.41 6.07 -6.37
N ILE A 270 -9.03 7.03 -7.20
CA ILE A 270 -9.99 7.95 -7.84
C ILE A 270 -9.70 8.00 -9.33
N THR A 271 -10.65 7.52 -10.12
CA THR A 271 -10.61 7.61 -11.58
C THR A 271 -10.89 9.03 -12.04
N PRO A 272 -10.13 9.58 -12.99
CA PRO A 272 -10.46 10.85 -13.64
C PRO A 272 -11.87 10.81 -14.25
N SER A 273 -12.61 11.91 -14.14
CA SER A 273 -13.97 11.99 -14.72
C SER A 273 -13.96 12.09 -16.25
N VAL A 274 -12.83 12.49 -16.83
CA VAL A 274 -12.64 12.65 -18.27
C VAL A 274 -11.16 12.57 -18.62
N ASN A 275 -10.84 12.10 -19.84
CA ASN A 275 -9.49 12.15 -20.39
C ASN A 275 -9.15 13.58 -20.81
N ALA A 276 -8.12 14.15 -20.17
CA ALA A 276 -7.59 15.48 -20.50
C ALA A 276 -6.11 15.45 -20.88
N GLU A 277 -5.54 14.25 -21.01
CA GLU A 277 -4.15 14.01 -21.38
C GLU A 277 -3.88 14.39 -22.84
N LYS A 278 -2.71 14.98 -23.12
CA LYS A 278 -2.18 15.20 -24.46
C LYS A 278 -1.27 14.03 -24.87
N PRO A 279 -0.94 13.86 -26.16
CA PRO A 279 -0.04 12.81 -26.60
C PRO A 279 1.31 12.77 -25.86
N ALA A 280 1.89 11.59 -25.73
CA ALA A 280 3.21 11.39 -25.15
C ALA A 280 4.27 12.33 -25.76
N GLY A 281 5.27 12.74 -24.96
CA GLY A 281 6.28 13.71 -25.36
C GLY A 281 5.79 15.17 -25.41
N THR A 282 4.52 15.43 -25.04
CA THR A 282 3.97 16.77 -24.96
C THR A 282 3.89 17.22 -23.50
N TRP A 283 4.22 18.49 -23.21
CA TRP A 283 4.08 19.05 -21.87
C TRP A 283 2.62 19.07 -21.41
N GLN A 284 2.37 18.40 -20.28
CA GLN A 284 1.10 18.33 -19.56
C GLN A 284 1.14 19.35 -18.41
N SER A 285 0.15 20.20 -18.27
CA SER A 285 0.04 21.11 -17.12
C SER A 285 -0.85 20.51 -16.04
N PHE A 286 -0.35 20.51 -14.82
CA PHE A 286 -1.10 20.13 -13.62
C PHE A 286 -1.37 21.33 -12.74
N ASP A 287 -2.58 21.43 -12.20
CA ASP A 287 -2.97 22.30 -11.09
C ASP A 287 -3.70 21.43 -10.07
N ILE A 288 -3.03 21.14 -8.95
CA ILE A 288 -3.47 20.18 -7.95
C ILE A 288 -3.70 20.90 -6.64
N THR A 289 -4.89 20.81 -6.06
CA THR A 289 -5.19 21.37 -4.74
C THR A 289 -5.48 20.26 -3.75
N LEU A 290 -4.76 20.24 -2.63
CA LEU A 290 -4.97 19.35 -1.49
C LEU A 290 -5.39 20.16 -0.28
N VAL A 291 -6.58 19.91 0.25
CA VAL A 291 -7.13 20.59 1.44
C VAL A 291 -7.90 19.59 2.29
N ASN A 292 -7.59 19.50 3.58
CA ASN A 292 -8.30 18.63 4.53
C ASN A 292 -8.52 17.21 3.99
N ARG A 293 -7.48 16.62 3.37
CA ARG A 293 -7.57 15.30 2.71
C ARG A 293 -8.63 15.22 1.61
N HIS A 294 -8.88 16.32 0.91
CA HIS A 294 -9.63 16.35 -0.34
C HIS A 294 -8.71 16.83 -1.46
N VAL A 295 -8.84 16.22 -2.63
CA VAL A 295 -8.02 16.54 -3.78
C VAL A 295 -8.86 17.05 -4.95
N THR A 296 -8.37 18.10 -5.57
CA THR A 296 -8.82 18.59 -6.88
C THR A 296 -7.65 18.50 -7.83
N VAL A 297 -7.86 17.92 -9.02
CA VAL A 297 -6.85 17.84 -10.07
C VAL A 297 -7.40 18.46 -11.36
N ILE A 298 -6.68 19.44 -11.87
CA ILE A 298 -6.91 20.06 -13.19
C ILE A 298 -5.73 19.67 -14.08
N LEU A 299 -6.00 18.94 -15.15
CA LEU A 299 -5.02 18.51 -16.14
C LEU A 299 -5.29 19.24 -17.45
N ASN A 300 -4.28 19.96 -17.95
CA ASN A 300 -4.37 20.74 -19.20
C ASN A 300 -5.59 21.69 -19.26
N GLY A 301 -5.92 22.30 -18.13
CA GLY A 301 -7.05 23.22 -17.98
C GLY A 301 -8.42 22.55 -17.77
N THR A 302 -8.49 21.23 -17.79
CA THR A 302 -9.72 20.47 -17.54
C THR A 302 -9.71 19.89 -16.13
N LYS A 303 -10.75 20.16 -15.33
CA LYS A 303 -10.91 19.56 -14.01
C LYS A 303 -11.32 18.08 -14.17
N ILE A 304 -10.45 17.17 -13.76
CA ILE A 304 -10.63 15.73 -13.89
C ILE A 304 -10.97 15.04 -12.58
N ILE A 305 -10.60 15.66 -11.44
CA ILE A 305 -11.02 15.27 -10.09
C ILE A 305 -11.47 16.57 -9.39
N ASP A 306 -12.66 16.56 -8.78
CA ASP A 306 -13.24 17.73 -8.13
C ASP A 306 -13.50 17.47 -6.65
N ASN A 307 -12.66 18.05 -5.79
CA ASN A 307 -12.80 18.10 -4.34
C ASN A 307 -13.19 16.74 -3.71
N GLN A 308 -12.53 15.65 -4.16
CA GLN A 308 -12.84 14.29 -3.74
C GLN A 308 -12.08 13.90 -2.46
N PRO A 309 -12.73 13.22 -1.49
CA PRO A 309 -12.09 12.77 -0.27
C PRO A 309 -11.06 11.66 -0.54
N ILE A 310 -9.95 11.70 0.23
CA ILE A 310 -8.90 10.69 0.17
C ILE A 310 -9.02 9.76 1.39
N PHE A 311 -9.35 8.50 1.15
CA PHE A 311 -9.59 7.48 2.18
C PHE A 311 -8.35 6.65 2.55
N GLY A 312 -7.15 7.11 2.26
CA GLY A 312 -5.91 6.45 2.68
C GLY A 312 -4.75 6.66 1.71
N PRO A 313 -3.55 6.21 2.06
CA PRO A 313 -2.36 6.34 1.23
C PRO A 313 -2.49 5.54 -0.07
N THR A 314 -1.75 5.92 -1.09
CA THR A 314 -1.55 5.15 -2.32
C THR A 314 -0.32 4.24 -2.19
N GLY A 315 -0.10 3.33 -3.14
CA GLY A 315 1.09 2.49 -3.17
C GLY A 315 2.37 3.34 -3.20
N GLY A 316 3.42 2.91 -2.50
CA GLY A 316 4.68 3.66 -2.42
C GLY A 316 4.67 4.85 -1.45
N ALA A 317 3.63 5.00 -0.62
CA ALA A 317 3.60 6.02 0.42
C ALA A 317 4.79 5.90 1.39
N MET A 318 5.33 7.04 1.82
CA MET A 318 6.48 7.10 2.72
C MET A 318 6.09 6.95 4.20
N LYS A 319 4.85 7.26 4.55
CA LYS A 319 4.34 7.26 5.94
C LYS A 319 2.86 6.93 5.98
N SER A 320 2.41 6.43 7.12
CA SER A 320 1.03 6.01 7.40
C SER A 320 0.18 7.09 8.06
N ASP A 321 0.80 8.03 8.79
CA ASP A 321 0.09 9.10 9.51
C ASP A 321 -0.41 10.18 8.54
N VAL A 322 -1.70 10.14 8.28
CA VAL A 322 -2.40 11.08 7.38
C VAL A 322 -2.63 12.46 7.96
N ASN A 323 -2.34 12.68 9.25
CA ASN A 323 -2.65 13.92 9.96
C ASN A 323 -1.45 14.86 10.09
N THR A 324 -0.26 14.43 9.68
CA THR A 324 0.96 15.25 9.74
C THR A 324 1.37 15.78 8.37
N PRO A 325 2.03 16.94 8.28
CA PRO A 325 2.64 17.41 7.05
C PRO A 325 3.60 16.39 6.44
N GLY A 326 3.85 16.49 5.15
CA GLY A 326 4.80 15.62 4.46
C GLY A 326 5.36 16.28 3.19
N PRO A 327 6.43 15.71 2.62
CA PRO A 327 7.08 16.27 1.47
C PRO A 327 6.27 16.10 0.18
N LEU A 328 6.54 16.91 -0.79
CA LEU A 328 6.28 16.52 -2.18
C LEU A 328 7.38 15.53 -2.58
N TYR A 329 7.01 14.38 -3.19
CA TYR A 329 8.03 13.57 -3.83
C TYR A 329 7.68 13.18 -5.27
N LEU A 330 8.70 12.92 -6.06
CA LEU A 330 8.62 12.50 -7.45
C LEU A 330 9.20 11.08 -7.56
N GLN A 331 8.46 10.19 -8.21
CA GLN A 331 8.91 8.83 -8.45
C GLN A 331 10.00 8.80 -9.52
N GLY A 332 11.11 8.12 -9.25
CA GLY A 332 12.30 8.14 -10.10
C GLY A 332 12.78 6.78 -10.56
N ASP A 333 12.10 5.69 -10.20
CA ASP A 333 12.53 4.31 -10.42
C ASP A 333 11.78 3.58 -11.56
N HIS A 334 10.80 4.23 -12.19
CA HIS A 334 9.93 3.60 -13.19
C HIS A 334 10.28 3.97 -14.63
N GLY A 335 10.37 5.27 -14.95
CA GLY A 335 10.57 5.70 -16.31
C GLY A 335 11.25 7.08 -16.43
N LYS A 336 11.62 7.44 -17.66
CA LYS A 336 12.15 8.76 -17.96
C LYS A 336 11.00 9.76 -18.00
N VAL A 337 11.05 10.79 -17.16
CA VAL A 337 10.05 11.87 -17.07
C VAL A 337 10.77 13.20 -16.79
N GLU A 338 10.24 14.28 -17.32
CA GLU A 338 10.76 15.63 -17.12
C GLU A 338 9.70 16.52 -16.44
N TYR A 339 10.16 17.37 -15.53
CA TYR A 339 9.36 18.31 -14.77
C TYR A 339 9.91 19.71 -14.90
N ARG A 340 9.03 20.73 -14.89
CA ARG A 340 9.40 22.15 -14.83
C ARG A 340 8.31 22.97 -14.16
N ASN A 341 8.63 24.24 -13.85
CA ASN A 341 7.67 25.21 -13.29
C ASN A 341 6.98 24.70 -12.03
N ILE A 342 7.72 24.05 -11.12
CA ILE A 342 7.20 23.41 -9.92
C ILE A 342 6.98 24.48 -8.84
N VAL A 343 5.75 24.93 -8.71
CA VAL A 343 5.35 26.00 -7.75
C VAL A 343 4.32 25.45 -6.79
N LEU A 344 4.62 25.51 -5.49
CA LEU A 344 3.70 25.14 -4.43
C LEU A 344 3.28 26.39 -3.65
N THR A 345 1.97 26.56 -3.47
CA THR A 345 1.40 27.65 -2.67
C THR A 345 0.72 27.05 -1.45
N PRO A 346 1.28 27.23 -0.24
CA PRO A 346 0.63 26.74 0.98
C PRO A 346 -0.74 27.37 1.16
N ILE A 347 -1.66 26.63 1.76
CA ILE A 347 -2.94 27.13 2.21
C ILE A 347 -2.79 27.55 3.67
N VAL A 348 -3.21 28.76 3.99
CA VAL A 348 -3.18 29.32 5.35
C VAL A 348 -4.54 29.14 5.99
N LYS A 349 -4.54 28.63 7.22
CA LYS A 349 -5.75 28.43 8.05
C LYS A 349 -6.13 29.71 8.78
#